data_75940aee6b3188ba9062214086342aad
#
_entry.id   75940aee6b3188ba9062214086342aad
#
_cell.length_a   1.000
_cell.length_b   1.000
_cell.length_c   1.000
_cell.angle_alpha   90.00
_cell.angle_beta   90.00
_cell.angle_gamma   90.00
#
_symmetry.space_group_name_H-M   'P 1'
#
loop_
_entity.id
_entity.type
_entity.pdbx_description
1 polymer ?
#
loop_
_entity_poly.entity_id
_entity_poly.type
_entity_poly.pdbx_seq_one_letter_code
_entity_poly.pdbx_strand_id
1 'polypeptide(L)'
;MFKVLTTKGNFAFKLINPEVVKRKDGIKNILFTEKVSNIAKLNGIKCISAIEINNELIHSINGKYFLIFDWFDGRPINESELTEDKIKTVAKELCKLHKIEYNNLKNECDITYELDEINFDFYLSKIKDKNIYNLVKEIKNRFSNLDKESIESLKKIKDKKVISHRDLDLPNVLWNSENIPVIIDWETSGWVNPTLEVIDTAWNWAGGKDFFDKNKYSIFVNTYEKEGGNLDDYEIAFKADYKAKLRWFEYNLKRITIFDFLDEEEKKLGEKEVLRSADEIIKFDDYKNDMLNYNKNI
;
A
#
# COMPACT_ATOMS: atom_id res chain seq x y z
N MET A 1 -3.99 10.41 14.87
CA MET A 1 -5.47 10.34 14.83
C MET A 1 -6.02 10.41 16.24
N PHE A 2 -7.18 11.07 16.47
CA PHE A 2 -7.76 11.28 17.79
C PHE A 2 -9.24 10.87 17.76
N LYS A 3 -9.69 10.13 18.78
CA LYS A 3 -11.13 9.91 19.01
C LYS A 3 -11.72 11.13 19.69
N VAL A 4 -12.80 11.67 19.14
CA VAL A 4 -13.51 12.82 19.70
C VAL A 4 -14.93 12.42 20.03
N LEU A 5 -15.32 12.60 21.28
CA LEU A 5 -16.66 12.33 21.80
C LEU A 5 -17.49 13.61 21.77
N THR A 6 -18.65 13.56 21.15
CA THR A 6 -19.56 14.72 21.07
C THR A 6 -20.98 14.31 21.42
N THR A 7 -21.86 15.29 21.60
CA THR A 7 -23.30 15.06 21.78
C THR A 7 -24.00 14.49 20.54
N LYS A 8 -23.32 14.53 19.37
CA LYS A 8 -23.85 14.02 18.08
C LYS A 8 -23.27 12.65 17.70
N GLY A 9 -22.34 12.11 18.50
CA GLY A 9 -21.68 10.83 18.22
C GLY A 9 -20.17 10.87 18.43
N ASN A 10 -19.53 9.78 18.09
CA ASN A 10 -18.07 9.63 18.16
C ASN A 10 -17.48 9.83 16.77
N PHE A 11 -16.38 10.56 16.70
CA PHE A 11 -15.69 10.88 15.45
C PHE A 11 -14.18 10.59 15.56
N ALA A 12 -13.55 10.32 14.43
CA ALA A 12 -12.10 10.27 14.32
C ALA A 12 -11.59 11.55 13.63
N PHE A 13 -10.62 12.22 14.24
CA PHE A 13 -9.96 13.41 13.70
C PHE A 13 -8.56 13.02 13.25
N LYS A 14 -8.27 13.14 11.96
CA LYS A 14 -6.93 12.93 11.38
C LYS A 14 -6.29 14.31 11.16
N LEU A 15 -5.31 14.66 12.00
CA LEU A 15 -4.49 15.85 11.78
C LEU A 15 -3.64 15.62 10.54
N ILE A 16 -3.69 16.56 9.58
CA ILE A 16 -2.86 16.52 8.37
C ILE A 16 -1.46 17.00 8.74
N ASN A 17 -0.46 16.24 8.29
CA ASN A 17 0.93 16.65 8.49
C ASN A 17 1.19 18.00 7.80
N PRO A 18 1.70 19.02 8.51
CA PRO A 18 1.99 20.33 7.92
C PRO A 18 2.94 20.28 6.73
N GLU A 19 3.86 19.31 6.70
CA GLU A 19 4.78 19.15 5.56
C GLU A 19 4.05 18.67 4.29
N VAL A 20 2.98 17.89 4.43
CA VAL A 20 2.12 17.52 3.29
C VAL A 20 1.37 18.73 2.76
N VAL A 21 0.85 19.57 3.66
CA VAL A 21 0.12 20.81 3.28
C VAL A 21 1.03 21.78 2.49
N LYS A 22 2.32 21.84 2.83
CA LYS A 22 3.31 22.69 2.15
C LYS A 22 3.70 22.20 0.75
N ARG A 23 3.46 20.94 0.43
CA ARG A 23 3.78 20.40 -0.92
C ARG A 23 2.87 21.03 -1.96
N LYS A 24 3.40 21.30 -3.16
CA LYS A 24 2.69 21.95 -4.26
C LYS A 24 1.30 21.35 -4.53
N ASP A 25 1.19 20.02 -4.47
CA ASP A 25 -0.06 19.31 -4.77
C ASP A 25 -0.63 18.56 -3.54
N GLY A 26 -0.13 18.85 -2.33
CA GLY A 26 -0.49 18.11 -1.11
C GLY A 26 -1.99 18.13 -0.81
N ILE A 27 -2.60 19.31 -0.80
CA ILE A 27 -4.06 19.48 -0.58
C ILE A 27 -4.86 18.84 -1.73
N LYS A 28 -4.41 19.02 -2.98
CA LYS A 28 -5.07 18.43 -4.14
C LYS A 28 -5.09 16.91 -4.07
N ASN A 29 -3.98 16.31 -3.65
CA ASN A 29 -3.88 14.86 -3.49
C ASN A 29 -4.80 14.35 -2.38
N ILE A 30 -4.87 15.03 -1.22
CA ILE A 30 -5.80 14.67 -0.15
C ILE A 30 -7.26 14.73 -0.65
N LEU A 31 -7.65 15.81 -1.35
CA LEU A 31 -9.00 15.95 -1.90
C LEU A 31 -9.31 14.86 -2.94
N PHE A 32 -8.32 14.47 -3.75
CA PHE A 32 -8.47 13.39 -4.72
C PHE A 32 -8.71 12.04 -4.01
N THR A 33 -7.89 11.70 -3.01
CA THR A 33 -8.02 10.43 -2.30
C THR A 33 -9.32 10.33 -1.49
N GLU A 34 -9.79 11.44 -0.92
CA GLU A 34 -11.11 11.49 -0.26
C GLU A 34 -12.28 11.37 -1.25
N LYS A 35 -12.16 11.91 -2.47
CA LYS A 35 -13.14 11.66 -3.53
C LYS A 35 -13.17 10.18 -3.94
N VAL A 36 -12.00 9.52 -4.04
CA VAL A 36 -11.91 8.08 -4.33
C VAL A 36 -12.63 7.28 -3.25
N SER A 37 -12.33 7.52 -1.97
CA SER A 37 -12.98 6.81 -0.86
C SER A 37 -14.50 7.01 -0.83
N ASN A 38 -14.97 8.24 -1.09
CA ASN A 38 -16.40 8.55 -1.13
C ASN A 38 -17.11 7.83 -2.30
N ILE A 39 -16.50 7.82 -3.49
CA ILE A 39 -17.05 7.08 -4.64
C ILE A 39 -17.06 5.57 -4.34
N ALA A 40 -16.02 5.03 -3.73
CA ALA A 40 -15.98 3.64 -3.29
C ALA A 40 -17.13 3.31 -2.33
N LYS A 41 -17.35 4.14 -1.31
CA LYS A 41 -18.44 4.01 -0.34
C LYS A 41 -19.83 4.04 -1.02
N LEU A 42 -20.04 4.97 -1.96
CA LEU A 42 -21.29 5.07 -2.72
C LEU A 42 -21.54 3.85 -3.63
N ASN A 43 -20.49 3.16 -4.05
CA ASN A 43 -20.56 1.90 -4.81
C ASN A 43 -20.58 0.65 -3.92
N GLY A 44 -20.80 0.79 -2.62
CA GLY A 44 -21.04 -0.32 -1.70
C GLY A 44 -19.77 -0.97 -1.15
N ILE A 45 -18.60 -0.35 -1.31
CA ILE A 45 -17.40 -0.75 -0.59
C ILE A 45 -17.56 -0.40 0.89
N LYS A 46 -17.24 -1.36 1.75
CA LYS A 46 -17.25 -1.14 3.21
C LYS A 46 -16.03 -0.32 3.63
N CYS A 47 -16.15 0.99 3.55
CA CYS A 47 -15.04 1.91 3.88
C CYS A 47 -15.53 3.15 4.63
N ILE A 48 -14.58 3.84 5.25
CA ILE A 48 -14.79 5.14 5.89
C ILE A 48 -14.20 6.22 4.98
N SER A 49 -15.01 7.25 4.69
CA SER A 49 -14.61 8.45 3.96
C SER A 49 -14.75 9.69 4.84
N ALA A 50 -14.01 10.75 4.54
CA ALA A 50 -14.11 12.00 5.28
C ALA A 50 -15.53 12.59 5.20
N ILE A 51 -15.95 13.19 6.30
CA ILE A 51 -17.24 13.87 6.42
C ILE A 51 -17.10 15.28 5.85
N GLU A 52 -17.98 15.59 4.90
CA GLU A 52 -18.09 16.93 4.34
C GLU A 52 -18.96 17.81 5.25
N ILE A 53 -18.43 18.97 5.66
CA ILE A 53 -19.16 19.97 6.46
C ILE A 53 -19.08 21.31 5.72
N ASN A 54 -20.21 21.92 5.44
CA ASN A 54 -20.31 23.17 4.67
C ASN A 54 -19.62 23.11 3.28
N ASN A 55 -19.72 21.98 2.59
CA ASN A 55 -19.06 21.70 1.31
C ASN A 55 -17.52 21.67 1.38
N GLU A 56 -16.95 21.43 2.54
CA GLU A 56 -15.52 21.28 2.77
C GLU A 56 -15.20 19.93 3.41
N LEU A 57 -14.22 19.21 2.85
CA LEU A 57 -13.67 17.97 3.42
C LEU A 57 -12.52 18.25 4.38
N ILE A 58 -11.69 19.24 4.04
CA ILE A 58 -10.54 19.64 4.86
C ILE A 58 -10.94 20.85 5.70
N HIS A 59 -10.79 20.70 7.01
CA HIS A 59 -11.12 21.75 7.98
C HIS A 59 -9.86 22.32 8.60
N SER A 60 -9.94 23.55 9.13
CA SER A 60 -8.80 24.17 9.82
C SER A 60 -9.19 24.85 11.12
N ILE A 61 -8.35 24.71 12.14
CA ILE A 61 -8.43 25.43 13.41
C ILE A 61 -7.01 25.87 13.80
N ASN A 62 -6.85 27.15 14.06
CA ASN A 62 -5.57 27.74 14.47
C ASN A 62 -4.39 27.37 13.53
N GLY A 63 -4.64 27.34 12.21
CA GLY A 63 -3.64 27.02 11.20
C GLY A 63 -3.28 25.54 11.09
N LYS A 64 -3.97 24.65 11.82
CA LYS A 64 -3.83 23.19 11.68
C LYS A 64 -4.97 22.65 10.84
N TYR A 65 -4.65 21.81 9.86
CA TYR A 65 -5.61 21.18 8.96
C TYR A 65 -5.93 19.77 9.41
N PHE A 66 -7.19 19.36 9.27
CA PHE A 66 -7.63 18.02 9.67
C PHE A 66 -8.81 17.54 8.82
N LEU A 67 -8.98 16.22 8.81
CA LEU A 67 -10.13 15.51 8.28
C LEU A 67 -10.96 14.94 9.43
N ILE A 68 -12.26 14.80 9.22
CA ILE A 68 -13.19 14.23 10.19
C ILE A 68 -13.82 12.97 9.57
N PHE A 69 -13.87 11.90 10.34
CA PHE A 69 -14.45 10.63 9.94
C PHE A 69 -15.45 10.14 10.99
N ASP A 70 -16.42 9.32 10.59
CA ASP A 70 -17.20 8.54 11.56
C ASP A 70 -16.27 7.60 12.34
N TRP A 71 -16.51 7.50 13.64
CA TRP A 71 -15.78 6.54 14.46
C TRP A 71 -16.32 5.13 14.20
N PHE A 72 -15.46 4.21 13.81
CA PHE A 72 -15.78 2.80 13.71
C PHE A 72 -15.23 2.06 14.93
N ASP A 73 -16.08 1.25 15.58
CA ASP A 73 -15.70 0.48 16.75
C ASP A 73 -15.14 -0.88 16.33
N GLY A 74 -13.92 -0.85 15.87
CA GLY A 74 -13.17 -1.99 15.36
C GLY A 74 -11.68 -1.80 15.52
N ARG A 75 -10.93 -2.86 15.25
CA ARG A 75 -9.47 -2.84 15.29
C ARG A 75 -8.87 -3.61 14.11
N PRO A 76 -7.63 -3.32 13.72
CA PRO A 76 -6.91 -4.18 12.80
C PRO A 76 -6.69 -5.56 13.45
N ILE A 77 -6.48 -6.56 12.62
CA ILE A 77 -6.08 -7.90 13.05
C ILE A 77 -4.58 -8.07 12.82
N ASN A 78 -4.00 -9.00 13.58
CA ASN A 78 -2.64 -9.47 13.34
C ASN A 78 -2.66 -10.78 12.53
N GLU A 79 -1.49 -11.24 12.10
CA GLU A 79 -1.35 -12.43 11.25
C GLU A 79 -1.90 -13.71 11.87
N SER A 80 -1.84 -13.86 13.21
CA SER A 80 -2.38 -15.02 13.91
C SER A 80 -3.91 -15.08 13.89
N GLU A 81 -4.59 -13.98 13.56
CA GLU A 81 -6.05 -13.87 13.47
C GLU A 81 -6.56 -13.99 12.02
N LEU A 82 -5.65 -14.21 11.05
CA LEU A 82 -5.99 -14.41 9.64
C LEU A 82 -6.72 -15.73 9.44
N THR A 83 -8.00 -15.66 9.12
CA THR A 83 -8.83 -16.80 8.71
C THR A 83 -9.09 -16.76 7.21
N GLU A 84 -9.43 -17.90 6.61
CA GLU A 84 -9.82 -17.97 5.19
C GLU A 84 -10.97 -17.02 4.87
N ASP A 85 -11.98 -16.91 5.73
CA ASP A 85 -13.15 -16.05 5.51
C ASP A 85 -12.76 -14.57 5.46
N LYS A 86 -11.83 -14.14 6.30
CA LYS A 86 -11.30 -12.77 6.26
C LYS A 86 -10.53 -12.50 4.97
N ILE A 87 -9.68 -13.44 4.55
CA ILE A 87 -8.93 -13.37 3.30
C ILE A 87 -9.89 -13.27 2.10
N LYS A 88 -10.88 -14.19 2.04
CA LYS A 88 -11.91 -14.18 0.99
C LYS A 88 -12.70 -12.86 0.99
N THR A 89 -13.00 -12.33 2.17
CA THR A 89 -13.75 -11.07 2.29
C THR A 89 -12.98 -9.91 1.68
N VAL A 90 -11.70 -9.77 2.00
CA VAL A 90 -10.87 -8.67 1.46
C VAL A 90 -10.62 -8.84 -0.04
N ALA A 91 -10.37 -10.06 -0.52
CA ALA A 91 -10.25 -10.33 -1.95
C ALA A 91 -11.51 -9.94 -2.74
N LYS A 92 -12.70 -10.17 -2.18
CA LYS A 92 -13.99 -9.74 -2.76
C LYS A 92 -14.12 -8.22 -2.78
N GLU A 93 -13.78 -7.54 -1.69
CA GLU A 93 -13.85 -6.07 -1.64
C GLU A 93 -12.84 -5.44 -2.63
N LEU A 94 -11.62 -5.99 -2.75
CA LEU A 94 -10.66 -5.54 -3.76
C LEU A 94 -11.19 -5.74 -5.20
N CYS A 95 -11.80 -6.91 -5.48
CA CYS A 95 -12.39 -7.16 -6.79
C CYS A 95 -13.53 -6.19 -7.13
N LYS A 96 -14.39 -5.86 -6.15
CA LYS A 96 -15.44 -4.86 -6.32
C LYS A 96 -14.84 -3.47 -6.57
N LEU A 97 -13.81 -3.10 -5.82
CA LEU A 97 -13.12 -1.82 -5.95
C LEU A 97 -12.54 -1.64 -7.35
N HIS A 98 -11.90 -2.67 -7.91
CA HIS A 98 -11.33 -2.64 -9.26
C HIS A 98 -12.38 -2.53 -10.37
N LYS A 99 -13.64 -2.84 -10.09
CA LYS A 99 -14.76 -2.74 -11.06
C LYS A 99 -15.46 -1.38 -11.04
N ILE A 100 -15.10 -0.49 -10.10
CA ILE A 100 -15.70 0.84 -10.02
C ILE A 100 -15.21 1.71 -11.18
N GLU A 101 -16.13 2.32 -11.90
CA GLU A 101 -15.83 3.30 -12.95
C GLU A 101 -15.68 4.70 -12.35
N TYR A 102 -14.45 5.19 -12.27
CA TYR A 102 -14.12 6.54 -11.78
C TYR A 102 -14.09 7.57 -12.91
N ASN A 103 -15.16 7.64 -13.72
CA ASN A 103 -15.19 8.47 -14.94
C ASN A 103 -14.89 9.95 -14.70
N ASN A 104 -15.27 10.49 -13.54
CA ASN A 104 -15.08 11.89 -13.19
C ASN A 104 -13.66 12.21 -12.68
N LEU A 105 -12.83 11.18 -12.42
CA LEU A 105 -11.49 11.33 -11.85
C LEU A 105 -10.36 11.02 -12.84
N LYS A 106 -10.69 10.59 -14.07
CA LYS A 106 -9.70 10.13 -15.06
C LYS A 106 -8.57 11.13 -15.36
N ASN A 107 -8.80 12.42 -15.17
CA ASN A 107 -7.85 13.50 -15.47
C ASN A 107 -7.32 14.21 -14.22
N GLU A 108 -7.71 13.80 -13.01
CA GLU A 108 -7.37 14.55 -11.79
C GLU A 108 -6.00 14.18 -11.20
N CYS A 109 -5.55 12.95 -11.39
CA CYS A 109 -4.25 12.49 -10.91
C CYS A 109 -3.70 11.39 -11.83
N ASP A 110 -2.52 11.58 -12.36
CA ASP A 110 -1.78 10.51 -13.05
C ASP A 110 -0.55 10.17 -12.20
N ILE A 111 -0.51 8.95 -11.67
CA ILE A 111 0.67 8.48 -10.97
C ILE A 111 1.62 7.94 -12.02
N THR A 112 2.67 8.69 -12.27
CA THR A 112 3.80 8.21 -13.05
C THR A 112 4.61 7.24 -12.19
N TYR A 113 4.80 6.02 -12.67
CA TYR A 113 5.77 5.11 -12.07
C TYR A 113 7.18 5.71 -12.19
N GLU A 114 7.90 5.75 -11.08
CA GLU A 114 9.32 6.10 -11.13
C GLU A 114 10.10 4.94 -11.78
N LEU A 115 10.63 5.21 -12.99
CA LEU A 115 11.31 4.20 -13.80
C LEU A 115 12.85 4.30 -13.75
N ASP A 116 13.39 5.12 -12.84
CA ASP A 116 14.83 5.24 -12.67
C ASP A 116 15.40 4.02 -11.92
N GLU A 117 16.58 3.58 -12.31
CA GLU A 117 17.31 2.53 -11.60
C GLU A 117 17.86 3.04 -10.27
N ILE A 118 17.88 2.16 -9.26
CA ILE A 118 18.48 2.47 -7.96
C ILE A 118 20.01 2.42 -8.06
N ASN A 119 20.67 3.51 -7.67
CA ASN A 119 22.13 3.56 -7.62
C ASN A 119 22.66 3.05 -6.28
N PHE A 120 22.82 1.75 -6.14
CA PHE A 120 23.34 1.12 -4.91
C PHE A 120 24.76 1.56 -4.54
N ASP A 121 25.64 1.85 -5.53
CA ASP A 121 27.00 2.30 -5.26
C ASP A 121 27.04 3.67 -4.60
N PHE A 122 26.11 4.56 -4.99
CA PHE A 122 25.94 5.83 -4.34
C PHE A 122 25.58 5.67 -2.85
N TYR A 123 24.63 4.78 -2.51
CA TYR A 123 24.28 4.53 -1.12
C TYR A 123 25.40 3.86 -0.34
N LEU A 124 26.06 2.86 -0.91
CA LEU A 124 27.21 2.19 -0.29
C LEU A 124 28.33 3.17 0.09
N SER A 125 28.55 4.22 -0.71
CA SER A 125 29.55 5.26 -0.40
C SER A 125 29.20 6.12 0.82
N LYS A 126 27.93 6.08 1.29
CA LYS A 126 27.39 6.95 2.35
C LYS A 126 26.95 6.20 3.60
N ILE A 127 26.71 4.89 3.52
CA ILE A 127 26.30 4.08 4.67
C ILE A 127 27.45 4.02 5.70
N LYS A 128 27.15 4.42 6.94
CA LYS A 128 28.11 4.42 8.06
C LYS A 128 28.03 3.14 8.89
N ASP A 129 26.83 2.56 9.05
CA ASP A 129 26.65 1.31 9.79
C ASP A 129 27.25 0.13 9.01
N LYS A 130 28.15 -0.62 9.67
CA LYS A 130 28.90 -1.71 9.06
C LYS A 130 28.01 -2.90 8.69
N ASN A 131 26.96 -3.18 9.46
CA ASN A 131 26.07 -4.31 9.21
C ASN A 131 25.21 -4.02 7.99
N ILE A 132 24.63 -2.80 7.92
CA ILE A 132 23.84 -2.35 6.77
C ILE A 132 24.73 -2.28 5.51
N TYR A 133 25.95 -1.76 5.64
CA TYR A 133 26.89 -1.74 4.52
C TYR A 133 27.16 -3.14 3.95
N ASN A 134 27.45 -4.12 4.83
CA ASN A 134 27.71 -5.49 4.41
C ASN A 134 26.49 -6.12 3.76
N LEU A 135 25.29 -5.95 4.34
CA LEU A 135 24.03 -6.42 3.75
C LEU A 135 23.81 -5.83 2.35
N VAL A 136 23.88 -4.49 2.22
CA VAL A 136 23.62 -3.83 0.92
C VAL A 136 24.65 -4.26 -0.13
N LYS A 137 25.92 -4.45 0.27
CA LYS A 137 26.97 -4.95 -0.60
C LYS A 137 26.69 -6.38 -1.09
N GLU A 138 26.17 -7.24 -0.22
CA GLU A 138 25.84 -8.62 -0.53
C GLU A 138 24.66 -8.71 -1.51
N ILE A 139 23.56 -7.99 -1.23
CA ILE A 139 22.33 -8.06 -2.03
C ILE A 139 22.36 -7.21 -3.30
N LYS A 140 23.32 -6.30 -3.46
CA LYS A 140 23.40 -5.31 -4.54
C LYS A 140 23.12 -5.90 -5.93
N ASN A 141 23.82 -6.98 -6.29
CA ASN A 141 23.70 -7.54 -7.64
C ASN A 141 22.32 -8.15 -7.89
N ARG A 142 21.77 -8.89 -6.90
CA ARG A 142 20.42 -9.45 -6.95
C ARG A 142 19.39 -8.33 -7.11
N PHE A 143 19.44 -7.31 -6.26
CA PHE A 143 18.46 -6.20 -6.26
C PHE A 143 18.57 -5.32 -7.50
N SER A 144 19.76 -5.09 -8.03
CA SER A 144 19.95 -4.36 -9.29
C SER A 144 19.32 -5.11 -10.48
N ASN A 145 19.40 -6.44 -10.51
CA ASN A 145 18.76 -7.23 -11.55
C ASN A 145 17.23 -7.20 -11.42
N LEU A 146 16.70 -7.37 -10.19
CA LEU A 146 15.27 -7.26 -9.93
C LEU A 146 14.72 -5.86 -10.28
N ASP A 147 15.50 -4.81 -10.00
CA ASP A 147 15.12 -3.43 -10.32
C ASP A 147 14.98 -3.22 -11.83
N LYS A 148 15.95 -3.66 -12.61
CA LYS A 148 15.90 -3.61 -14.09
C LYS A 148 14.74 -4.40 -14.64
N GLU A 149 14.56 -5.65 -14.20
CA GLU A 149 13.46 -6.50 -14.63
C GLU A 149 12.10 -5.90 -14.29
N SER A 150 11.96 -5.27 -13.12
CA SER A 150 10.72 -4.62 -12.69
C SER A 150 10.38 -3.39 -13.53
N ILE A 151 11.37 -2.56 -13.88
CA ILE A 151 11.20 -1.40 -14.77
C ILE A 151 10.71 -1.83 -16.15
N GLU A 152 11.33 -2.86 -16.75
CA GLU A 152 10.92 -3.38 -18.07
C GLU A 152 9.51 -3.99 -18.01
N SER A 153 9.16 -4.61 -16.90
CA SER A 153 7.83 -5.18 -16.67
C SER A 153 6.77 -4.10 -16.50
N LEU A 154 7.04 -3.05 -15.70
CA LEU A 154 6.14 -1.91 -15.54
C LEU A 154 5.83 -1.21 -16.86
N LYS A 155 6.81 -1.04 -17.73
CA LYS A 155 6.61 -0.43 -19.06
C LYS A 155 5.58 -1.19 -19.90
N LYS A 156 5.45 -2.50 -19.71
CA LYS A 156 4.51 -3.37 -20.45
C LYS A 156 3.08 -3.30 -19.94
N ILE A 157 2.88 -3.05 -18.63
CA ILE A 157 1.56 -3.11 -17.98
C ILE A 157 1.01 -1.74 -17.57
N LYS A 158 1.76 -0.64 -17.74
CA LYS A 158 1.42 0.70 -17.25
C LYS A 158 0.09 1.27 -17.77
N ASP A 159 -0.36 0.81 -18.94
CA ASP A 159 -1.57 1.34 -19.58
C ASP A 159 -2.85 0.61 -19.11
N LYS A 160 -2.72 -0.59 -18.52
CA LYS A 160 -3.82 -1.33 -17.89
C LYS A 160 -3.93 -0.91 -16.43
N LYS A 161 -4.77 0.10 -16.14
CA LYS A 161 -4.86 0.68 -14.80
C LYS A 161 -6.30 0.96 -14.38
N VAL A 162 -6.56 0.79 -13.10
CA VAL A 162 -7.79 1.15 -12.40
C VAL A 162 -7.44 2.11 -11.26
N ILE A 163 -8.43 2.82 -10.70
CA ILE A 163 -8.24 3.54 -9.43
C ILE A 163 -8.54 2.57 -8.30
N SER A 164 -7.64 2.44 -7.35
CA SER A 164 -7.76 1.55 -6.21
C SER A 164 -7.12 2.12 -4.94
N HIS A 165 -7.15 1.34 -3.87
CA HIS A 165 -6.63 1.71 -2.55
C HIS A 165 -5.10 1.81 -2.50
N ARG A 166 -4.41 0.85 -3.11
CA ARG A 166 -2.95 0.72 -3.24
C ARG A 166 -2.17 0.46 -1.94
N ASP A 167 -2.86 0.28 -0.83
CA ASP A 167 -2.28 -0.05 0.48
C ASP A 167 -3.30 -0.82 1.32
N LEU A 168 -3.90 -1.88 0.73
CA LEU A 168 -4.94 -2.68 1.38
C LEU A 168 -4.32 -3.77 2.28
N ASP A 169 -3.46 -3.33 3.18
CA ASP A 169 -2.77 -4.16 4.17
C ASP A 169 -3.61 -4.39 5.44
N LEU A 170 -3.18 -5.34 6.27
CA LEU A 170 -3.88 -5.70 7.50
C LEU A 170 -4.21 -4.51 8.43
N PRO A 171 -3.30 -3.54 8.66
CA PRO A 171 -3.57 -2.36 9.47
C PRO A 171 -4.69 -1.47 8.93
N ASN A 172 -4.93 -1.50 7.61
CA ASN A 172 -5.89 -0.65 6.92
C ASN A 172 -7.28 -1.28 6.77
N VAL A 173 -7.50 -2.46 7.38
CA VAL A 173 -8.81 -3.11 7.46
C VAL A 173 -9.17 -3.32 8.93
N LEU A 174 -10.12 -2.52 9.42
CA LEU A 174 -10.63 -2.67 10.79
C LEU A 174 -11.77 -3.69 10.81
N TRP A 175 -11.79 -4.52 11.84
CA TRP A 175 -12.82 -5.54 12.07
C TRP A 175 -13.54 -5.24 13.38
N ASN A 176 -14.86 -5.25 13.37
CA ASN A 176 -15.67 -5.12 14.58
C ASN A 176 -15.91 -6.50 15.25
N SER A 177 -16.64 -6.52 16.36
CA SER A 177 -16.98 -7.74 17.10
C SER A 177 -17.83 -8.74 16.30
N GLU A 178 -18.50 -8.30 15.24
CA GLU A 178 -19.32 -9.14 14.36
C GLU A 178 -18.54 -9.63 13.12
N ASN A 179 -17.22 -9.44 13.09
CA ASN A 179 -16.34 -9.71 11.94
C ASN A 179 -16.75 -8.96 10.66
N ILE A 180 -17.32 -7.76 10.79
CA ILE A 180 -17.58 -6.88 9.66
C ILE A 180 -16.34 -6.02 9.41
N PRO A 181 -15.75 -6.07 8.20
CA PRO A 181 -14.59 -5.24 7.86
C PRO A 181 -15.00 -3.84 7.46
N VAL A 182 -14.09 -2.88 7.69
CA VAL A 182 -14.16 -1.54 7.14
C VAL A 182 -12.77 -1.11 6.70
N ILE A 183 -12.64 -0.67 5.46
CA ILE A 183 -11.40 -0.18 4.87
C ILE A 183 -11.18 1.29 5.26
N ILE A 184 -9.97 1.59 5.71
CA ILE A 184 -9.55 2.93 6.14
C ILE A 184 -8.25 3.34 5.44
N ASP A 185 -7.83 4.59 5.64
CA ASP A 185 -6.54 5.14 5.21
C ASP A 185 -6.32 5.14 3.69
N TRP A 186 -7.15 5.88 2.99
CA TRP A 186 -7.16 6.01 1.54
C TRP A 186 -6.08 6.94 0.97
N GLU A 187 -5.13 7.44 1.78
CA GLU A 187 -4.17 8.48 1.39
C GLU A 187 -3.23 8.09 0.23
N THR A 188 -3.06 6.79 -0.01
CA THR A 188 -2.27 6.25 -1.13
C THR A 188 -3.12 5.93 -2.37
N SER A 189 -4.45 6.03 -2.27
CA SER A 189 -5.35 5.64 -3.36
C SER A 189 -5.04 6.35 -4.68
N GLY A 190 -5.18 5.64 -5.78
CA GLY A 190 -4.83 6.16 -7.10
C GLY A 190 -4.80 5.09 -8.18
N TRP A 191 -4.22 5.45 -9.32
CA TRP A 191 -4.07 4.54 -10.45
C TRP A 191 -3.07 3.43 -10.16
N VAL A 192 -3.44 2.20 -10.46
CA VAL A 192 -2.60 1.01 -10.31
C VAL A 192 -2.98 -0.04 -11.34
N ASN A 193 -2.04 -0.89 -11.73
CA ASN A 193 -2.38 -2.10 -12.47
C ASN A 193 -3.09 -3.08 -11.52
N PRO A 194 -4.31 -3.56 -11.85
CA PRO A 194 -5.10 -4.39 -10.94
C PRO A 194 -4.42 -5.72 -10.60
N THR A 195 -3.75 -6.37 -11.56
CA THR A 195 -3.04 -7.63 -11.30
C THR A 195 -1.87 -7.43 -10.35
N LEU A 196 -1.12 -6.34 -10.51
CA LEU A 196 -0.02 -5.98 -9.60
C LEU A 196 -0.54 -5.78 -8.17
N GLU A 197 -1.62 -5.03 -7.98
CA GLU A 197 -2.18 -4.79 -6.65
C GLU A 197 -2.73 -6.08 -6.01
N VAL A 198 -3.32 -6.98 -6.79
CA VAL A 198 -3.75 -8.29 -6.27
C VAL A 198 -2.57 -9.11 -5.77
N ILE A 199 -1.44 -9.13 -6.48
CA ILE A 199 -0.24 -9.87 -6.09
C ILE A 199 0.31 -9.32 -4.77
N ASP A 200 0.48 -8.01 -4.66
CA ASP A 200 0.99 -7.37 -3.45
C ASP A 200 0.04 -7.54 -2.26
N THR A 201 -1.26 -7.29 -2.47
CA THR A 201 -2.26 -7.50 -1.41
C THR A 201 -2.34 -8.96 -0.97
N ALA A 202 -2.35 -9.92 -1.92
CA ALA A 202 -2.35 -11.34 -1.59
C ALA A 202 -1.10 -11.76 -0.80
N TRP A 203 0.07 -11.22 -1.14
CA TRP A 203 1.30 -11.41 -0.39
C TRP A 203 1.15 -10.98 1.07
N ASN A 204 0.65 -9.76 1.30
CA ASN A 204 0.45 -9.22 2.64
C ASN A 204 -0.58 -10.03 3.44
N TRP A 205 -1.69 -10.44 2.80
CA TRP A 205 -2.75 -11.26 3.44
C TRP A 205 -2.40 -12.74 3.56
N ALA A 206 -1.29 -13.18 2.99
CA ALA A 206 -0.72 -14.51 3.18
C ALA A 206 0.38 -14.56 4.26
N GLY A 207 0.61 -13.47 5.00
CA GLY A 207 1.66 -13.37 6.01
C GLY A 207 3.07 -13.26 5.42
N GLY A 208 3.19 -12.77 4.18
CA GLY A 208 4.44 -12.80 3.41
C GLY A 208 5.60 -12.04 4.01
N LYS A 209 5.33 -11.06 4.89
CA LYS A 209 6.40 -10.30 5.58
C LYS A 209 7.13 -11.15 6.63
N ASP A 210 6.42 -12.08 7.29
CA ASP A 210 6.97 -12.91 8.36
C ASP A 210 6.91 -14.42 8.04
N PHE A 211 5.72 -14.95 7.70
CA PHE A 211 5.48 -16.36 7.42
C PHE A 211 4.57 -16.54 6.21
N PHE A 212 5.14 -16.60 5.01
CA PHE A 212 4.35 -16.82 3.81
C PHE A 212 3.61 -18.16 3.82
N ASP A 213 2.28 -18.10 3.68
CA ASP A 213 1.40 -19.26 3.55
C ASP A 213 0.84 -19.31 2.12
N LYS A 214 1.35 -20.26 1.33
CA LYS A 214 0.91 -20.48 -0.06
C LYS A 214 -0.58 -20.72 -0.20
N ASN A 215 -1.21 -21.42 0.78
CA ASN A 215 -2.64 -21.71 0.73
C ASN A 215 -3.45 -20.43 0.90
N LYS A 216 -3.08 -19.56 1.85
CA LYS A 216 -3.72 -18.26 2.05
C LYS A 216 -3.59 -17.38 0.80
N TYR A 217 -2.39 -17.36 0.20
CA TYR A 217 -2.15 -16.66 -1.06
C TYR A 217 -3.08 -17.16 -2.17
N SER A 218 -3.12 -18.48 -2.38
CA SER A 218 -3.99 -19.11 -3.37
C SER A 218 -5.48 -18.83 -3.13
N ILE A 219 -5.92 -18.84 -1.85
CA ILE A 219 -7.30 -18.49 -1.48
C ILE A 219 -7.63 -17.05 -1.89
N PHE A 220 -6.72 -16.10 -1.63
CA PHE A 220 -6.93 -14.70 -2.00
C PHE A 220 -7.08 -14.55 -3.51
N VAL A 221 -6.09 -15.01 -4.27
CA VAL A 221 -6.03 -14.87 -5.73
C VAL A 221 -7.21 -15.57 -6.41
N ASN A 222 -7.49 -16.82 -6.03
CA ASN A 222 -8.62 -17.58 -6.59
C ASN A 222 -9.99 -16.96 -6.23
N THR A 223 -10.11 -16.36 -5.04
CA THR A 223 -11.35 -15.65 -4.68
C THR A 223 -11.55 -14.43 -5.54
N TYR A 224 -10.50 -13.64 -5.78
CA TYR A 224 -10.55 -12.48 -6.65
C TYR A 224 -10.99 -12.87 -8.09
N GLU A 225 -10.42 -13.95 -8.66
CA GLU A 225 -10.80 -14.45 -9.99
C GLU A 225 -12.25 -14.95 -10.02
N LYS A 226 -12.68 -15.72 -9.01
CA LYS A 226 -14.07 -16.23 -8.90
C LYS A 226 -15.11 -15.11 -8.82
N GLU A 227 -14.77 -13.98 -8.23
CA GLU A 227 -15.61 -12.77 -8.21
C GLU A 227 -15.57 -12.01 -9.55
N GLY A 228 -14.88 -12.55 -10.56
CA GLY A 228 -14.79 -12.00 -11.93
C GLY A 228 -13.73 -10.91 -12.06
N GLY A 229 -12.72 -10.92 -11.22
CA GLY A 229 -11.50 -10.13 -11.40
C GLY A 229 -10.64 -10.71 -12.51
N ASN A 230 -9.92 -9.86 -13.23
CA ASN A 230 -9.01 -10.27 -14.30
C ASN A 230 -7.56 -10.16 -13.82
N LEU A 231 -6.76 -11.20 -14.07
CA LEU A 231 -5.34 -11.29 -13.74
C LEU A 231 -4.48 -11.37 -15.01
N ASP A 232 -4.69 -10.43 -15.91
CA ASP A 232 -3.90 -10.32 -17.14
C ASP A 232 -2.41 -10.12 -16.83
N ASP A 233 -1.57 -10.74 -17.68
CA ASP A 233 -0.11 -10.58 -17.62
C ASP A 233 0.49 -10.88 -16.22
N TYR A 234 -0.03 -11.89 -15.51
CA TYR A 234 0.29 -12.19 -14.12
C TYR A 234 1.80 -12.27 -13.84
N GLU A 235 2.56 -13.01 -14.66
CA GLU A 235 4.02 -13.11 -14.50
C GLU A 235 4.72 -11.75 -14.70
N ILE A 236 4.22 -10.93 -15.63
CA ILE A 236 4.79 -9.60 -15.88
C ILE A 236 4.45 -8.67 -14.71
N ALA A 237 3.21 -8.72 -14.21
CA ALA A 237 2.79 -7.95 -13.04
C ALA A 237 3.57 -8.37 -11.78
N PHE A 238 3.82 -9.68 -11.60
CA PHE A 238 4.66 -10.18 -10.51
C PHE A 238 6.07 -9.57 -10.54
N LYS A 239 6.70 -9.54 -11.70
CA LYS A 239 8.03 -8.93 -11.87
C LYS A 239 7.98 -7.41 -11.66
N ALA A 240 6.90 -6.77 -12.06
CA ALA A 240 6.70 -5.34 -11.85
C ALA A 240 6.58 -4.96 -10.37
N ASP A 241 6.04 -5.84 -9.53
CA ASP A 241 5.82 -5.60 -8.10
C ASP A 241 7.12 -5.39 -7.30
N TYR A 242 8.23 -5.98 -7.73
CA TYR A 242 9.53 -5.67 -7.12
C TYR A 242 9.84 -4.17 -7.08
N LYS A 243 9.34 -3.37 -8.04
CA LYS A 243 9.65 -1.95 -8.07
C LYS A 243 9.14 -1.19 -6.86
N ALA A 244 7.91 -1.47 -6.40
CA ALA A 244 7.34 -0.84 -5.22
C ALA A 244 8.16 -1.20 -3.96
N LYS A 245 8.49 -2.48 -3.79
CA LYS A 245 9.29 -2.98 -2.66
C LYS A 245 10.71 -2.40 -2.66
N LEU A 246 11.35 -2.35 -3.82
CA LEU A 246 12.68 -1.76 -3.99
C LEU A 246 12.67 -0.23 -3.76
N ARG A 247 11.60 0.48 -4.13
CA ARG A 247 11.44 1.91 -3.82
C ARG A 247 11.28 2.17 -2.33
N TRP A 248 10.56 1.31 -1.62
CA TRP A 248 10.49 1.40 -0.17
C TRP A 248 11.85 1.16 0.49
N PHE A 249 12.58 0.17 0.01
CA PHE A 249 13.96 -0.09 0.45
C PHE A 249 14.86 1.13 0.18
N GLU A 250 14.83 1.70 -1.03
CA GLU A 250 15.58 2.90 -1.39
C GLU A 250 15.21 4.11 -0.52
N TYR A 251 13.92 4.31 -0.25
CA TYR A 251 13.46 5.38 0.63
C TYR A 251 14.11 5.28 2.02
N ASN A 252 14.19 4.09 2.57
CA ASN A 252 14.83 3.88 3.86
C ASN A 252 16.36 4.03 3.80
N LEU A 253 17.00 3.68 2.67
CA LEU A 253 18.40 4.03 2.44
C LEU A 253 18.58 5.57 2.42
N LYS A 254 17.69 6.32 1.80
CA LYS A 254 17.72 7.80 1.82
C LYS A 254 17.57 8.36 3.23
N ARG A 255 16.72 7.78 4.08
CA ARG A 255 16.56 8.18 5.50
C ARG A 255 17.88 8.10 6.27
N ILE A 256 18.67 7.08 6.06
CA ILE A 256 19.93 6.87 6.79
C ILE A 256 21.16 7.51 6.14
N THR A 257 21.06 7.97 4.88
CA THR A 257 22.23 8.45 4.12
C THR A 257 22.12 9.88 3.62
N ILE A 258 20.91 10.38 3.32
CA ILE A 258 20.71 11.65 2.59
C ILE A 258 19.87 12.64 3.39
N PHE A 259 18.84 12.17 4.11
CA PHE A 259 17.91 13.07 4.79
C PHE A 259 18.49 13.63 6.08
N ASP A 260 19.23 14.74 5.96
CA ASP A 260 19.91 15.39 7.09
C ASP A 260 18.94 16.06 8.09
N PHE A 261 17.69 16.30 7.70
CA PHE A 261 16.65 16.92 8.51
C PHE A 261 15.94 15.95 9.47
N LEU A 262 16.23 14.65 9.38
CA LEU A 262 15.65 13.66 10.27
C LEU A 262 16.40 13.60 11.61
N ASP A 263 15.63 13.40 12.69
CA ASP A 263 16.19 13.14 14.00
C ASP A 263 16.76 11.72 14.13
N GLU A 264 17.41 11.44 15.29
CA GLU A 264 18.04 10.14 15.54
C GLU A 264 17.04 8.97 15.65
N GLU A 265 15.78 9.25 16.08
CA GLU A 265 14.73 8.21 16.17
C GLU A 265 14.29 7.80 14.76
N GLU A 266 14.09 8.76 13.87
CA GLU A 266 13.75 8.52 12.47
C GLU A 266 14.87 7.81 11.72
N LYS A 267 16.14 8.11 11.99
CA LYS A 267 17.28 7.39 11.42
C LYS A 267 17.33 5.95 11.89
N LYS A 268 17.16 5.69 13.20
CA LYS A 268 17.10 4.32 13.75
C LYS A 268 15.92 3.52 13.16
N LEU A 269 14.78 4.17 12.97
CA LEU A 269 13.65 3.55 12.28
C LEU A 269 14.04 3.21 10.83
N GLY A 270 14.73 4.12 10.13
CA GLY A 270 15.27 3.87 8.79
C GLY A 270 16.21 2.66 8.74
N GLU A 271 17.12 2.53 9.71
CA GLU A 271 18.03 1.37 9.81
C GLU A 271 17.26 0.05 9.96
N LYS A 272 16.27 0.02 10.87
CA LYS A 272 15.39 -1.14 11.05
C LYS A 272 14.63 -1.49 9.77
N GLU A 273 14.08 -0.49 9.10
CA GLU A 273 13.29 -0.69 7.88
C GLU A 273 14.17 -1.11 6.68
N VAL A 274 15.44 -0.70 6.60
CA VAL A 274 16.38 -1.23 5.59
C VAL A 274 16.55 -2.73 5.75
N LEU A 275 16.77 -3.21 6.98
CA LEU A 275 16.93 -4.64 7.26
C LEU A 275 15.65 -5.42 6.92
N ARG A 276 14.50 -4.91 7.36
CA ARG A 276 13.19 -5.55 7.17
C ARG A 276 12.80 -5.60 5.70
N SER A 277 12.93 -4.50 4.97
CA SER A 277 12.57 -4.46 3.55
C SER A 277 13.51 -5.29 2.67
N ALA A 278 14.78 -5.40 3.03
CA ALA A 278 15.70 -6.32 2.35
C ALA A 278 15.26 -7.78 2.52
N ASP A 279 14.95 -8.20 3.76
CA ASP A 279 14.45 -9.53 4.07
C ASP A 279 13.12 -9.83 3.34
N GLU A 280 12.20 -8.88 3.32
CA GLU A 280 10.93 -8.99 2.61
C GLU A 280 11.13 -9.22 1.10
N ILE A 281 12.01 -8.45 0.44
CA ILE A 281 12.29 -8.61 -0.98
C ILE A 281 12.93 -9.98 -1.27
N ILE A 282 13.84 -10.43 -0.40
CA ILE A 282 14.47 -11.75 -0.53
C ILE A 282 13.43 -12.86 -0.41
N LYS A 283 12.55 -12.81 0.60
CA LYS A 283 11.47 -13.77 0.79
C LYS A 283 10.48 -13.77 -0.39
N PHE A 284 10.07 -12.59 -0.84
CA PHE A 284 9.19 -12.47 -1.99
C PHE A 284 9.75 -13.13 -3.24
N ASP A 285 11.06 -12.97 -3.50
CA ASP A 285 11.75 -13.61 -4.62
C ASP A 285 11.93 -15.13 -4.40
N ASP A 286 12.22 -15.57 -3.19
CA ASP A 286 12.39 -16.99 -2.84
C ASP A 286 11.07 -17.78 -3.00
N TYR A 287 9.92 -17.18 -2.67
CA TYR A 287 8.59 -17.79 -2.85
C TYR A 287 7.95 -17.54 -4.22
N LYS A 288 8.68 -16.94 -5.17
CA LYS A 288 8.22 -16.63 -6.53
C LYS A 288 7.52 -17.80 -7.22
N ASN A 289 8.13 -19.00 -7.17
CA ASN A 289 7.57 -20.16 -7.84
C ASN A 289 6.24 -20.62 -7.23
N ASP A 290 6.08 -20.49 -5.93
CA ASP A 290 4.83 -20.82 -5.24
C ASP A 290 3.71 -19.84 -5.62
N MET A 291 4.02 -18.55 -5.70
CA MET A 291 3.07 -17.52 -6.10
C MET A 291 2.70 -17.60 -7.58
N LEU A 292 3.66 -17.84 -8.48
CA LEU A 292 3.38 -18.00 -9.91
C LEU A 292 2.60 -19.28 -10.24
N ASN A 293 2.63 -20.28 -9.35
CA ASN A 293 1.93 -21.54 -9.50
C ASN A 293 0.77 -21.72 -8.51
N TYR A 294 0.12 -20.62 -8.12
CA TYR A 294 -0.96 -20.62 -7.12
C TYR A 294 -2.12 -21.57 -7.45
N ASN A 295 -2.41 -21.82 -8.73
CA ASN A 295 -3.50 -22.69 -9.22
C ASN A 295 -3.14 -24.18 -9.31
N LYS A 296 -1.88 -24.60 -9.15
CA LYS A 296 -1.46 -25.97 -9.45
C LYS A 296 -1.75 -27.03 -8.38
N ASN A 297 -2.33 -26.63 -7.24
CA ASN A 297 -2.55 -27.51 -6.10
C ASN A 297 -3.97 -27.42 -5.49
N ILE A 298 -4.97 -27.05 -6.29
CA ILE A 298 -6.38 -27.06 -5.89
C ILE A 298 -7.13 -28.12 -6.67
#